data_5c54acb96e1136230d0a296373e52e62
#
_entry.id   5c54acb96e1136230d0a296373e52e62
#
_cell.length_a   1.000
_cell.length_b   1.000
_cell.length_c   1.000
_cell.angle_alpha   90.00
_cell.angle_beta   90.00
_cell.angle_gamma   90.00
#
_symmetry.space_group_name_H-M   'P 1'
#
loop_
_entity.id
_entity.type
_entity.pdbx_description
1 polymer ?
#
loop_
_entity_poly.entity_id
_entity_poly.type
_entity_poly.pdbx_seq_one_letter_code
_entity_poly.pdbx_strand_id
1 'polypeptide(L)'
;MFRGGAPCGMKGRHALLCESVQAAFWTSPRTNPQCPGPPRITPVRLVTFSLPMEVRGSYAGVMKTLVSKDALKRMALCVCFLSALPIAKGAEPVTIPMTAEHWQTKENAEFLRELGFYHGLMRLNSGNAVLKDITFSDGTIEFDVNTIGRGAPGIAFRQQDEDNFELLYLRPDPSCPAFRACMQYAPQTHGVLLWDLFPQYQTRAPLRENGWNHIKIVVSGRRMNVFVNDATSPTLVVGRLEGDVMKGGLRLQGPGTFANMVISPDAVDGLSPEPARDPLDGDHGLVRNWHLSTFSALPNGKDSMYNEMPRASQGWKTISTERNGLVNLSRQYGRPVPGPNRAVAWLKTTITSDSKQTKKVEIGWTRELWVFVNGKLVYADKNLFEVEEARKAPDGRCSLENGAFTLPLEAGDNEVAVAIANNFFGWGLMVRLADPEGVHLAAN
;
A
#
# COMPACT_ATOMS: atom_id res chain seq x y z
N MET A 1 -35.01 54.14 -14.17
CA MET A 1 -34.91 53.17 -15.31
C MET A 1 -33.91 52.11 -14.95
N PHE A 2 -34.41 50.93 -14.70
CA PHE A 2 -33.62 49.77 -14.29
C PHE A 2 -32.94 49.10 -15.49
N ARG A 3 -31.71 48.66 -15.39
CA ARG A 3 -31.14 47.55 -16.16
C ARG A 3 -30.36 46.61 -15.26
N GLY A 4 -30.84 45.40 -15.23
CA GLY A 4 -30.27 44.31 -14.47
C GLY A 4 -29.04 43.71 -15.14
N GLY A 5 -28.11 43.28 -14.34
CA GLY A 5 -26.97 42.43 -14.70
C GLY A 5 -27.17 41.03 -14.14
N ALA A 6 -27.06 40.04 -14.98
CA ALA A 6 -27.17 38.62 -14.67
C ALA A 6 -25.94 38.11 -13.91
N PRO A 7 -26.03 37.05 -13.08
CA PRO A 7 -24.89 36.50 -12.32
C PRO A 7 -24.02 35.60 -13.19
N CYS A 8 -22.73 35.82 -13.12
CA CYS A 8 -21.69 35.02 -13.75
C CYS A 8 -21.52 33.68 -12.96
N GLY A 9 -21.67 32.55 -13.67
CA GLY A 9 -21.62 31.24 -13.08
C GLY A 9 -20.19 30.84 -12.65
N MET A 10 -20.04 30.44 -11.42
CA MET A 10 -18.85 29.76 -10.91
C MET A 10 -18.82 28.31 -11.38
N LYS A 11 -18.05 28.03 -12.40
CA LYS A 11 -17.58 26.66 -12.71
C LYS A 11 -16.07 26.75 -12.97
N GLY A 12 -15.24 26.13 -12.13
CA GLY A 12 -13.83 25.94 -12.44
C GLY A 12 -12.79 26.11 -11.34
N ARG A 13 -13.11 25.88 -10.06
CA ARG A 13 -12.11 25.98 -8.97
C ARG A 13 -11.77 24.67 -8.22
N HIS A 14 -12.41 23.56 -8.54
CA HIS A 14 -12.21 22.33 -7.76
C HIS A 14 -11.04 21.44 -8.24
N ALA A 15 -10.59 21.55 -9.49
CA ALA A 15 -9.47 20.76 -10.02
C ALA A 15 -8.10 21.28 -9.53
N LEU A 16 -7.93 22.60 -9.39
CA LEU A 16 -6.66 23.22 -8.99
C LEU A 16 -6.21 22.95 -7.54
N LEU A 17 -7.15 22.68 -6.62
CA LEU A 17 -6.82 22.40 -5.21
C LEU A 17 -6.22 21.01 -5.01
N CYS A 18 -6.54 20.03 -5.87
CA CYS A 18 -5.98 18.70 -5.77
C CYS A 18 -4.52 18.64 -6.24
N GLU A 19 -4.17 19.41 -7.28
CA GLU A 19 -2.79 19.50 -7.79
C GLU A 19 -1.87 20.29 -6.86
N SER A 20 -2.36 21.37 -6.22
CA SER A 20 -1.59 22.17 -5.27
C SER A 20 -1.25 21.41 -3.99
N VAL A 21 -2.13 20.50 -3.53
CA VAL A 21 -1.88 19.67 -2.35
C VAL A 21 -0.85 18.58 -2.66
N GLN A 22 -0.86 18.00 -3.85
CA GLN A 22 0.18 17.05 -4.26
C GLN A 22 1.56 17.72 -4.39
N ALA A 23 1.64 18.93 -4.94
CA ALA A 23 2.90 19.68 -5.06
C ALA A 23 3.47 20.12 -3.68
N ALA A 24 2.63 20.51 -2.72
CA ALA A 24 3.04 20.87 -1.37
C ALA A 24 3.65 19.71 -0.58
N PHE A 25 3.29 18.48 -0.93
CA PHE A 25 3.79 17.26 -0.29
C PHE A 25 5.31 17.07 -0.43
N TRP A 26 5.91 17.68 -1.45
CA TRP A 26 7.30 17.43 -1.88
C TRP A 26 8.28 18.56 -1.52
N THR A 27 7.83 19.66 -0.93
CA THR A 27 8.62 20.88 -0.72
C THR A 27 9.06 21.16 0.71
N SER A 28 8.94 20.24 1.66
CA SER A 28 9.41 20.48 3.03
C SER A 28 10.94 20.58 3.09
N PRO A 29 11.56 21.67 3.59
CA PRO A 29 13.00 21.80 3.70
C PRO A 29 13.54 20.85 4.77
N ARG A 30 14.48 20.00 4.40
CA ARG A 30 15.27 19.21 5.36
C ARG A 30 16.31 20.11 6.02
N THR A 31 16.21 20.34 7.31
CA THR A 31 17.32 20.77 8.13
C THR A 31 18.24 19.56 8.39
N ASN A 32 19.49 19.70 8.02
CA ASN A 32 20.51 18.67 8.11
C ASN A 32 21.00 18.53 9.57
N PRO A 33 20.77 17.41 10.28
CA PRO A 33 21.45 17.17 11.55
C PRO A 33 22.86 16.64 11.28
N GLN A 34 23.85 17.28 11.85
CA GLN A 34 25.26 16.86 11.82
C GLN A 34 25.42 15.45 12.39
N CYS A 35 25.96 14.53 11.59
CA CYS A 35 26.28 13.18 12.00
C CYS A 35 27.48 13.16 12.94
N PRO A 36 27.45 12.40 14.05
CA PRO A 36 28.63 11.98 14.77
C PRO A 36 29.37 10.89 13.97
N GLY A 37 30.69 10.97 13.95
CA GLY A 37 31.59 10.12 13.18
C GLY A 37 31.50 8.62 13.55
N PRO A 38 31.97 7.74 12.67
CA PRO A 38 31.80 6.30 12.81
C PRO A 38 32.67 5.69 13.91
N PRO A 39 32.17 4.68 14.65
CA PRO A 39 32.97 3.91 15.59
C PRO A 39 33.96 2.99 14.85
N ARG A 40 35.16 2.89 15.39
CA ARG A 40 36.23 2.01 14.89
C ARG A 40 35.83 0.53 15.02
N ILE A 41 35.90 -0.18 13.91
CA ILE A 41 35.67 -1.63 13.85
C ILE A 41 37.01 -2.35 14.11
N THR A 42 37.05 -3.15 15.15
CA THR A 42 38.12 -4.13 15.41
C THR A 42 37.85 -5.42 14.61
N PRO A 43 38.86 -6.05 13.99
CA PRO A 43 38.62 -7.23 13.16
C PRO A 43 38.34 -8.48 14.02
N VAL A 44 37.22 -9.16 13.70
CA VAL A 44 36.89 -10.48 14.24
C VAL A 44 37.58 -11.54 13.39
N ARG A 45 38.39 -12.41 14.06
CA ARG A 45 39.01 -13.57 13.45
C ARG A 45 37.96 -14.60 13.01
N LEU A 46 38.02 -14.98 11.74
CA LEU A 46 37.32 -16.17 11.22
C LEU A 46 37.96 -17.43 11.80
N VAL A 47 37.18 -18.26 12.45
CA VAL A 47 37.53 -19.62 12.83
C VAL A 47 36.86 -20.56 11.82
N THR A 48 37.70 -21.20 11.00
CA THR A 48 37.29 -22.25 10.07
C THR A 48 37.22 -23.58 10.83
N PHE A 49 36.05 -24.18 10.88
CA PHE A 49 35.89 -25.58 11.31
C PHE A 49 35.89 -26.50 10.09
N SER A 50 36.90 -27.37 10.00
CA SER A 50 36.95 -28.47 9.08
C SER A 50 36.40 -29.72 9.78
N LEU A 51 35.39 -30.37 9.19
CA LEU A 51 34.94 -31.68 9.61
C LEU A 51 35.47 -32.75 8.63
N PRO A 52 36.01 -33.85 9.11
CA PRO A 52 36.46 -34.98 8.26
C PRO A 52 35.25 -35.90 7.96
N MET A 53 35.12 -36.25 6.70
CA MET A 53 34.18 -37.25 6.24
C MET A 53 34.95 -38.49 5.76
N GLU A 54 34.94 -39.52 6.56
CA GLU A 54 35.28 -40.88 6.13
C GLU A 54 34.26 -41.86 6.71
N VAL A 55 33.43 -42.44 5.86
CA VAL A 55 32.83 -43.77 6.13
C VAL A 55 32.77 -44.53 4.83
N ARG A 56 33.69 -45.48 4.67
CA ARG A 56 33.58 -46.60 3.74
C ARG A 56 32.69 -47.67 4.37
N GLY A 57 31.73 -48.17 3.64
CA GLY A 57 30.96 -49.36 4.01
C GLY A 57 30.34 -50.00 2.77
N SER A 58 31.03 -51.01 2.27
CA SER A 58 30.58 -51.91 1.21
C SER A 58 29.54 -52.88 1.77
N TYR A 59 28.36 -52.98 1.12
CA TYR A 59 27.51 -54.18 1.19
C TYR A 59 26.98 -54.51 -0.21
N ALA A 60 27.60 -55.52 -0.83
CA ALA A 60 27.01 -56.26 -1.93
C ALA A 60 26.10 -57.33 -1.32
N GLY A 61 24.81 -57.23 -1.51
CA GLY A 61 23.79 -58.21 -1.13
C GLY A 61 22.81 -58.42 -2.26
N VAL A 62 22.89 -59.57 -2.87
CA VAL A 62 22.07 -60.09 -3.96
C VAL A 62 20.59 -60.12 -3.57
N MET A 63 19.74 -59.52 -4.35
CA MET A 63 18.31 -59.83 -4.35
C MET A 63 17.81 -59.97 -5.81
N LYS A 64 17.76 -61.21 -6.28
CA LYS A 64 17.02 -61.60 -7.49
C LYS A 64 15.52 -61.57 -7.13
N THR A 65 14.78 -60.62 -7.61
CA THR A 65 13.32 -60.66 -7.57
C THR A 65 12.79 -60.77 -8.97
N LEU A 66 12.05 -61.86 -9.24
CA LEU A 66 11.34 -62.15 -10.47
C LEU A 66 10.28 -61.05 -10.73
N VAL A 67 10.50 -60.27 -11.77
CA VAL A 67 9.45 -59.36 -12.30
C VAL A 67 8.72 -60.13 -13.40
N SER A 68 7.43 -60.38 -13.18
CA SER A 68 6.58 -61.07 -14.15
C SER A 68 6.37 -60.17 -15.39
N LYS A 69 6.35 -60.81 -16.59
CA LYS A 69 6.16 -60.10 -17.86
C LYS A 69 4.85 -59.33 -18.00
N ASP A 70 3.88 -59.57 -17.12
CA ASP A 70 2.60 -58.87 -17.11
C ASP A 70 2.66 -57.53 -16.37
N ALA A 71 3.62 -57.30 -15.46
CA ALA A 71 3.85 -56.04 -14.80
C ALA A 71 4.46 -55.02 -15.77
N LEU A 72 5.30 -55.45 -16.71
CA LEU A 72 5.89 -54.53 -17.70
C LEU A 72 4.87 -54.04 -18.74
N LYS A 73 3.85 -54.84 -19.09
CA LYS A 73 2.80 -54.40 -20.02
C LYS A 73 1.82 -53.39 -19.39
N ARG A 74 1.61 -53.44 -18.08
CA ARG A 74 0.77 -52.44 -17.37
C ARG A 74 1.50 -51.13 -17.10
N MET A 75 2.81 -51.13 -16.94
CA MET A 75 3.63 -49.90 -16.82
C MET A 75 3.81 -49.18 -18.16
N ALA A 76 3.84 -49.88 -19.30
CA ALA A 76 3.92 -49.24 -20.61
C ALA A 76 2.62 -48.54 -21.04
N LEU A 77 1.46 -48.86 -20.46
CA LEU A 77 0.18 -48.21 -20.77
C LEU A 77 -0.09 -46.96 -19.89
N CYS A 78 0.63 -46.79 -18.78
CA CYS A 78 0.51 -45.58 -17.94
C CYS A 78 1.43 -44.43 -18.36
N VAL A 79 2.42 -44.68 -19.22
CA VAL A 79 3.39 -43.62 -19.63
C VAL A 79 2.89 -42.85 -20.87
N CYS A 80 1.84 -43.31 -21.57
CA CYS A 80 1.31 -42.63 -22.74
C CYS A 80 0.19 -41.59 -22.44
N PHE A 81 -0.16 -41.36 -21.18
CA PHE A 81 -1.13 -40.30 -20.77
C PHE A 81 -0.50 -39.17 -19.97
N LEU A 82 0.82 -38.96 -20.05
CA LEU A 82 1.35 -37.60 -19.85
C LEU A 82 1.05 -36.81 -21.14
N SER A 83 -0.24 -36.60 -21.39
CA SER A 83 -0.70 -35.61 -22.34
C SER A 83 -0.02 -34.28 -21.94
N ALA A 84 0.78 -33.77 -22.86
CA ALA A 84 1.32 -32.41 -22.79
C ALA A 84 0.16 -31.49 -22.38
N LEU A 85 0.16 -31.06 -21.13
CA LEU A 85 -0.63 -29.91 -20.74
C LEU A 85 -0.24 -28.80 -21.72
N PRO A 86 -1.16 -28.21 -22.46
CA PRO A 86 -0.81 -27.11 -23.32
C PRO A 86 -0.16 -26.07 -22.38
N ILE A 87 1.13 -25.82 -22.57
CA ILE A 87 1.76 -24.63 -22.02
C ILE A 87 0.93 -23.52 -22.61
N ALA A 88 0.11 -22.88 -21.79
CA ALA A 88 -0.65 -21.72 -22.20
C ALA A 88 0.39 -20.73 -22.74
N LYS A 89 0.42 -20.57 -24.06
CA LYS A 89 1.27 -19.60 -24.72
C LYS A 89 0.73 -18.26 -24.28
N GLY A 90 1.44 -17.58 -23.38
CA GLY A 90 1.08 -16.22 -22.98
C GLY A 90 0.91 -15.37 -24.25
N ALA A 91 0.07 -14.36 -24.16
CA ALA A 91 -0.08 -13.41 -25.27
C ALA A 91 1.29 -12.78 -25.60
N GLU A 92 1.55 -12.53 -26.88
CA GLU A 92 2.81 -11.94 -27.32
C GLU A 92 2.99 -10.53 -26.68
N PRO A 93 4.23 -10.15 -26.30
CA PRO A 93 4.52 -8.82 -25.78
C PRO A 93 4.12 -7.75 -26.77
N VAL A 94 3.47 -6.69 -26.27
CA VAL A 94 3.01 -5.55 -27.05
C VAL A 94 3.85 -4.32 -26.71
N THR A 95 4.61 -3.81 -27.67
CA THR A 95 5.32 -2.55 -27.53
C THR A 95 4.37 -1.39 -27.74
N ILE A 96 4.35 -0.43 -26.82
CA ILE A 96 3.47 0.74 -26.83
C ILE A 96 4.26 1.97 -27.29
N PRO A 97 3.98 2.53 -28.49
CA PRO A 97 4.62 3.75 -28.93
C PRO A 97 4.23 4.96 -28.06
N MET A 98 5.19 5.82 -27.75
CA MET A 98 4.96 7.08 -27.06
C MET A 98 4.53 8.16 -28.04
N THR A 99 3.29 8.07 -28.53
CA THR A 99 2.71 8.98 -29.53
C THR A 99 1.30 9.41 -29.14
N ALA A 100 0.85 10.57 -29.62
CA ALA A 100 -0.49 11.09 -29.34
C ALA A 100 -1.63 10.17 -29.87
N GLU A 101 -1.31 9.27 -30.78
CA GLU A 101 -2.26 8.27 -31.26
C GLU A 101 -2.62 7.25 -30.17
N HIS A 102 -1.63 6.81 -29.39
CA HIS A 102 -1.80 5.79 -28.36
C HIS A 102 -2.18 6.36 -27.00
N TRP A 103 -1.86 7.61 -26.72
CA TRP A 103 -2.05 8.22 -25.41
C TRP A 103 -3.03 9.37 -25.43
N GLN A 104 -3.94 9.39 -24.46
CA GLN A 104 -4.82 10.53 -24.19
C GLN A 104 -4.25 11.33 -23.04
N THR A 105 -3.97 12.62 -23.28
CA THR A 105 -3.44 13.55 -22.28
C THR A 105 -4.40 14.72 -22.13
N LYS A 106 -4.58 15.20 -20.91
CA LYS A 106 -5.41 16.39 -20.65
C LYS A 106 -4.60 17.68 -20.80
N GLU A 107 -3.31 17.65 -20.48
CA GLU A 107 -2.43 18.84 -20.46
C GLU A 107 -0.96 18.45 -20.70
N ASN A 108 -0.17 19.38 -21.28
CA ASN A 108 1.30 19.48 -21.26
C ASN A 108 2.12 18.20 -21.50
N ALA A 109 1.66 17.30 -22.34
CA ALA A 109 2.48 16.19 -22.82
C ALA A 109 3.19 16.58 -24.11
N GLU A 110 4.48 16.32 -24.16
CA GLU A 110 5.31 16.48 -25.34
C GLU A 110 5.66 15.10 -25.88
N PHE A 111 5.33 14.83 -27.15
CA PHE A 111 5.74 13.61 -27.84
C PHE A 111 6.97 13.92 -28.69
N LEU A 112 8.10 13.29 -28.33
CA LEU A 112 9.40 13.60 -28.88
C LEU A 112 9.96 12.39 -29.65
N ARG A 113 10.83 12.70 -30.63
CA ARG A 113 11.61 11.70 -31.34
C ARG A 113 13.09 11.98 -31.05
N GLU A 114 13.80 11.00 -30.55
CA GLU A 114 15.20 11.10 -30.19
C GLU A 114 15.94 9.83 -30.64
N LEU A 115 17.19 9.97 -31.04
CA LEU A 115 18.02 8.85 -31.47
C LEU A 115 18.18 7.84 -30.32
N GLY A 116 17.96 6.55 -30.61
CA GLY A 116 17.98 5.48 -29.63
C GLY A 116 16.63 5.11 -29.04
N PHE A 117 15.58 5.92 -29.26
CA PHE A 117 14.22 5.64 -28.79
C PHE A 117 13.28 5.44 -29.99
N TYR A 118 13.31 4.24 -30.56
CA TYR A 118 12.59 3.90 -31.79
C TYR A 118 11.07 4.08 -31.70
N HIS A 119 10.50 3.93 -30.50
CA HIS A 119 9.06 4.06 -30.23
C HIS A 119 8.67 5.44 -29.69
N GLY A 120 9.59 6.41 -29.73
CA GLY A 120 9.40 7.78 -29.27
C GLY A 120 9.54 7.92 -27.75
N LEU A 121 9.39 9.17 -27.32
CA LEU A 121 9.41 9.61 -25.92
C LEU A 121 8.14 10.39 -25.62
N MET A 122 7.64 10.27 -24.41
CA MET A 122 6.58 11.12 -23.88
C MET A 122 7.08 11.83 -22.63
N ARG A 123 7.17 13.16 -22.69
CA ARG A 123 7.45 14.00 -21.53
C ARG A 123 6.17 14.53 -20.94
N LEU A 124 5.94 14.22 -19.69
CA LEU A 124 4.88 14.78 -18.85
C LEU A 124 5.52 15.76 -17.87
N ASN A 125 5.27 17.05 -18.02
CA ASN A 125 5.74 18.05 -17.07
C ASN A 125 4.88 18.08 -15.80
N SER A 126 3.63 17.66 -15.92
CA SER A 126 2.66 17.42 -14.84
C SER A 126 1.50 16.56 -15.37
N GLY A 127 0.59 16.19 -14.49
CA GLY A 127 -0.65 15.49 -14.87
C GLY A 127 -0.43 14.04 -15.32
N ASN A 128 -1.32 13.56 -16.17
CA ASN A 128 -1.43 12.15 -16.51
C ASN A 128 -1.60 11.92 -18.02
N ALA A 129 -1.15 10.75 -18.49
CA ALA A 129 -1.42 10.21 -19.81
C ALA A 129 -2.08 8.84 -19.70
N VAL A 130 -3.28 8.69 -20.23
CA VAL A 130 -4.04 7.43 -20.25
C VAL A 130 -3.78 6.69 -21.55
N LEU A 131 -3.41 5.42 -21.43
CA LEU A 131 -3.23 4.54 -22.60
C LEU A 131 -4.61 4.14 -23.16
N LYS A 132 -4.79 4.36 -24.46
CA LYS A 132 -6.04 4.04 -25.16
C LYS A 132 -6.15 2.54 -25.43
N ASP A 133 -7.37 2.05 -25.49
CA ASP A 133 -7.76 0.73 -26.03
C ASP A 133 -7.03 -0.46 -25.39
N ILE A 134 -6.61 -0.32 -24.11
CA ILE A 134 -5.99 -1.41 -23.39
C ILE A 134 -6.72 -1.71 -22.08
N THR A 135 -6.83 -2.99 -21.78
CA THR A 135 -7.29 -3.48 -20.48
C THR A 135 -6.23 -4.44 -19.93
N PHE A 136 -5.75 -4.16 -18.74
CA PHE A 136 -4.74 -4.96 -18.04
C PHE A 136 -5.34 -5.57 -16.78
N SER A 137 -5.07 -6.86 -16.57
CA SER A 137 -5.38 -7.59 -15.33
C SER A 137 -4.11 -8.16 -14.71
N ASP A 138 -3.49 -9.13 -15.36
CA ASP A 138 -2.28 -9.82 -14.94
C ASP A 138 -1.23 -9.76 -16.06
N GLY A 139 0.04 -9.93 -15.68
CA GLY A 139 1.14 -9.91 -16.62
C GLY A 139 2.28 -9.00 -16.18
N THR A 140 3.13 -8.66 -17.13
CA THR A 140 4.31 -7.81 -16.92
C THR A 140 4.14 -6.48 -17.67
N ILE A 141 4.46 -5.39 -16.99
CA ILE A 141 4.57 -4.05 -17.55
C ILE A 141 6.02 -3.61 -17.39
N GLU A 142 6.66 -3.21 -18.48
CA GLU A 142 8.02 -2.68 -18.47
C GLU A 142 8.04 -1.30 -19.12
N PHE A 143 8.80 -0.38 -18.58
CA PHE A 143 9.01 0.95 -19.18
C PHE A 143 10.27 1.59 -18.62
N ASP A 144 10.79 2.55 -19.38
CA ASP A 144 11.87 3.41 -18.92
C ASP A 144 11.30 4.77 -18.51
N VAL A 145 11.82 5.31 -17.41
CA VAL A 145 11.47 6.64 -16.93
C VAL A 145 12.71 7.45 -16.56
N ASN A 146 12.82 8.63 -17.15
CA ASN A 146 13.78 9.65 -16.72
C ASN A 146 13.03 10.65 -15.84
N THR A 147 13.45 10.74 -14.58
CA THR A 147 12.76 11.56 -13.58
C THR A 147 13.14 13.03 -13.73
N ILE A 148 12.16 13.92 -13.58
CA ILE A 148 12.36 15.37 -13.72
C ILE A 148 12.10 16.02 -12.36
N GLY A 149 13.16 16.56 -11.77
CA GLY A 149 13.08 17.28 -10.49
C GLY A 149 12.55 16.40 -9.34
N ARG A 150 11.87 17.03 -8.39
CA ARG A 150 11.32 16.37 -7.18
C ARG A 150 9.88 15.88 -7.38
N GLY A 151 9.55 15.37 -8.54
CA GLY A 151 8.22 14.84 -8.80
C GLY A 151 8.01 13.42 -8.28
N ALA A 152 6.80 12.90 -8.49
CA ALA A 152 6.44 11.53 -8.19
C ALA A 152 5.94 10.83 -9.46
N PRO A 153 6.82 10.59 -10.47
CA PRO A 153 6.41 9.85 -11.65
C PRO A 153 5.99 8.44 -11.27
N GLY A 154 5.02 7.91 -12.01
CA GLY A 154 4.50 6.59 -11.69
C GLY A 154 3.60 6.03 -12.78
N ILE A 155 3.04 4.88 -12.47
CA ILE A 155 2.06 4.22 -13.31
C ILE A 155 0.87 3.76 -12.47
N ALA A 156 -0.33 4.17 -12.87
CA ALA A 156 -1.56 3.55 -12.42
C ALA A 156 -1.92 2.39 -13.36
N PHE A 157 -2.32 1.28 -12.80
CA PHE A 157 -2.77 0.10 -13.52
C PHE A 157 -4.09 -0.41 -12.94
N ARG A 158 -4.80 -1.25 -13.71
CA ARG A 158 -6.15 -1.69 -13.39
C ARG A 158 -7.09 -0.51 -13.11
N GLN A 159 -6.87 0.63 -13.78
CA GLN A 159 -7.68 1.82 -13.60
C GLN A 159 -9.09 1.59 -14.14
N GLN A 160 -10.11 1.64 -13.27
CA GLN A 160 -11.52 1.63 -13.66
C GLN A 160 -12.03 3.04 -13.95
N ASP A 161 -11.62 4.00 -13.13
CA ASP A 161 -11.99 5.42 -13.24
C ASP A 161 -10.92 6.29 -12.57
N GLU A 162 -11.23 7.56 -12.31
CA GLU A 162 -10.31 8.49 -11.63
C GLU A 162 -10.19 8.23 -10.13
N ASP A 163 -11.13 7.48 -9.55
CA ASP A 163 -11.24 7.23 -8.12
C ASP A 163 -10.75 5.84 -7.69
N ASN A 164 -10.58 4.89 -8.65
CA ASN A 164 -10.28 3.50 -8.34
C ASN A 164 -9.20 2.93 -9.27
N PHE A 165 -7.99 2.73 -8.74
CA PHE A 165 -6.84 2.17 -9.44
C PHE A 165 -5.74 1.72 -8.47
N GLU A 166 -4.79 0.93 -8.96
CA GLU A 166 -3.55 0.58 -8.29
C GLU A 166 -2.44 1.53 -8.76
N LEU A 167 -1.62 2.09 -7.87
CA LEU A 167 -0.56 3.04 -8.22
C LEU A 167 0.80 2.58 -7.70
N LEU A 168 1.77 2.48 -8.58
CA LEU A 168 3.18 2.46 -8.26
C LEU A 168 3.79 3.83 -8.60
N TYR A 169 4.49 4.45 -7.67
CA TYR A 169 5.14 5.73 -7.93
C TYR A 169 6.54 5.80 -7.29
N LEU A 170 7.37 6.63 -7.90
CA LEU A 170 8.77 6.82 -7.56
C LEU A 170 8.95 8.18 -6.90
N ARG A 171 9.91 8.26 -6.01
CA ARG A 171 10.35 9.51 -5.37
C ARG A 171 11.86 9.61 -5.51
N PRO A 172 12.35 10.00 -6.68
CA PRO A 172 13.79 10.14 -6.90
C PRO A 172 14.36 11.16 -5.92
N ASP A 173 15.39 10.75 -5.21
CA ASP A 173 16.07 11.56 -4.21
C ASP A 173 17.55 11.12 -4.16
N PRO A 174 18.51 12.04 -4.02
CA PRO A 174 19.94 11.68 -3.93
C PRO A 174 20.25 10.67 -2.83
N SER A 175 19.42 10.58 -1.80
CA SER A 175 19.55 9.59 -0.72
C SER A 175 19.03 8.19 -1.05
N CYS A 176 18.37 7.98 -2.20
CA CYS A 176 18.14 6.63 -2.73
C CYS A 176 19.52 5.99 -3.07
N PRO A 177 19.78 4.76 -2.70
CA PRO A 177 18.95 3.69 -2.16
C PRO A 177 18.85 3.62 -0.63
N ALA A 178 19.33 4.62 0.10
CA ALA A 178 19.29 4.59 1.58
C ALA A 178 17.91 4.95 2.17
N PHE A 179 17.15 5.78 1.48
CA PHE A 179 15.88 6.31 1.95
C PHE A 179 14.70 5.37 1.63
N ARG A 180 13.95 4.96 2.65
CA ARG A 180 12.87 3.96 2.50
C ARG A 180 11.69 4.41 1.64
N ALA A 181 11.50 5.70 1.42
CA ALA A 181 10.35 6.21 0.67
C ALA A 181 10.65 6.47 -0.81
N CYS A 182 11.69 5.86 -1.40
CA CYS A 182 12.05 6.07 -2.81
C CYS A 182 11.06 5.48 -3.81
N MET A 183 10.38 4.42 -3.43
CA MET A 183 9.33 3.80 -4.23
C MET A 183 8.20 3.35 -3.30
N GLN A 184 6.97 3.51 -3.77
CA GLN A 184 5.81 3.07 -3.01
C GLN A 184 4.71 2.58 -3.93
N TYR A 185 4.06 1.50 -3.51
CA TYR A 185 2.75 1.12 -4.00
C TYR A 185 1.68 1.65 -3.05
N ALA A 186 0.61 2.18 -3.61
CA ALA A 186 -0.61 2.54 -2.88
C ALA A 186 -1.83 2.43 -3.79
N PRO A 187 -2.94 1.84 -3.35
CA PRO A 187 -4.19 1.89 -4.11
C PRO A 187 -4.85 3.25 -3.96
N GLN A 188 -5.56 3.69 -4.98
CA GLN A 188 -6.60 4.70 -4.84
C GLN A 188 -7.96 4.01 -4.79
N THR A 189 -8.72 4.29 -3.76
CA THR A 189 -10.04 3.70 -3.53
C THR A 189 -11.01 4.79 -3.13
N HIS A 190 -12.17 4.87 -3.82
CA HIS A 190 -13.18 5.90 -3.59
C HIS A 190 -12.60 7.33 -3.59
N GLY A 191 -11.67 7.60 -4.50
CA GLY A 191 -11.02 8.90 -4.65
C GLY A 191 -9.94 9.24 -3.61
N VAL A 192 -9.58 8.29 -2.74
CA VAL A 192 -8.54 8.48 -1.72
C VAL A 192 -7.33 7.63 -2.05
N LEU A 193 -6.16 8.26 -2.21
CA LEU A 193 -4.89 7.54 -2.33
C LEU A 193 -4.43 7.11 -0.92
N LEU A 194 -4.37 5.80 -0.69
CA LEU A 194 -4.17 5.20 0.65
C LEU A 194 -2.69 4.95 0.99
N TRP A 195 -1.81 5.88 0.61
CA TRP A 195 -0.35 5.77 0.79
C TRP A 195 0.07 5.71 2.26
N ASP A 196 -0.71 6.30 3.15
CA ASP A 196 -0.47 6.42 4.59
C ASP A 196 -1.10 5.30 5.42
N LEU A 197 -1.95 4.45 4.81
CA LEU A 197 -2.51 3.26 5.46
C LEU A 197 -1.68 1.99 5.26
N PHE A 198 -0.77 1.97 4.27
CA PHE A 198 0.01 0.79 3.92
C PHE A 198 1.52 1.07 3.91
N PRO A 199 2.12 1.42 5.08
CA PRO A 199 3.54 1.77 5.18
C PRO A 199 4.49 0.63 4.78
N GLN A 200 4.03 -0.62 4.81
CA GLN A 200 4.80 -1.81 4.44
C GLN A 200 5.14 -1.86 2.94
N TYR A 201 4.40 -1.13 2.09
CA TYR A 201 4.59 -1.14 0.63
C TYR A 201 5.41 0.04 0.13
N GLN A 202 6.30 0.54 0.94
CA GLN A 202 7.34 1.48 0.52
C GLN A 202 8.72 0.90 0.76
N THR A 203 9.68 1.23 -0.12
CA THR A 203 11.01 0.66 -0.05
C THR A 203 12.09 1.61 -0.58
N ARG A 204 13.33 1.27 -0.26
CA ARG A 204 14.51 1.80 -0.92
C ARG A 204 14.54 1.31 -2.36
N ALA A 205 15.08 2.12 -3.26
CA ALA A 205 15.23 1.72 -4.66
C ALA A 205 16.52 2.31 -5.23
N PRO A 206 17.24 1.57 -6.11
CA PRO A 206 18.46 2.05 -6.75
C PRO A 206 18.14 3.02 -7.90
N LEU A 207 17.33 4.05 -7.60
CA LEU A 207 16.94 5.06 -8.59
C LEU A 207 18.10 6.01 -8.89
N ARG A 208 18.26 6.28 -10.18
CA ARG A 208 19.14 7.34 -10.70
C ARG A 208 18.33 8.63 -10.75
N GLU A 209 18.74 9.64 -9.99
CA GLU A 209 18.01 10.91 -9.87
C GLU A 209 17.95 11.68 -11.21
N ASN A 210 19.05 11.68 -11.96
CA ASN A 210 19.18 12.37 -13.25
C ASN A 210 19.56 11.36 -14.34
N GLY A 211 18.66 10.48 -14.68
CA GLY A 211 18.92 9.44 -15.66
C GLY A 211 17.75 8.48 -15.85
N TRP A 212 17.92 7.62 -16.83
CA TRP A 212 16.92 6.61 -17.14
C TRP A 212 16.91 5.51 -16.08
N ASN A 213 15.73 5.18 -15.63
CA ASN A 213 15.44 4.04 -14.76
C ASN A 213 14.53 3.08 -15.49
N HIS A 214 14.92 1.83 -15.57
CA HIS A 214 14.08 0.76 -16.09
C HIS A 214 13.21 0.20 -14.95
N ILE A 215 11.91 0.15 -15.17
CA ILE A 215 10.93 -0.36 -14.22
C ILE A 215 10.24 -1.56 -14.84
N LYS A 216 10.30 -2.71 -14.14
CA LYS A 216 9.55 -3.91 -14.48
C LYS A 216 8.57 -4.22 -13.36
N ILE A 217 7.31 -4.37 -13.69
CA ILE A 217 6.21 -4.67 -12.76
C ILE A 217 5.59 -5.99 -13.20
N VAL A 218 5.61 -6.98 -12.32
CA VAL A 218 4.95 -8.27 -12.53
C VAL A 218 3.73 -8.34 -11.63
N VAL A 219 2.55 -8.53 -12.21
CA VAL A 219 1.27 -8.59 -11.50
C VAL A 219 0.62 -9.95 -11.73
N SER A 220 0.22 -10.62 -10.66
CA SER A 220 -0.49 -11.89 -10.72
C SER A 220 -1.55 -11.94 -9.62
N GLY A 221 -2.82 -11.99 -10.00
CA GLY A 221 -3.94 -11.95 -9.06
C GLY A 221 -3.84 -10.75 -8.12
N ARG A 222 -3.65 -11.01 -6.84
CA ARG A 222 -3.48 -9.96 -5.83
C ARG A 222 -2.02 -9.74 -5.40
N ARG A 223 -1.04 -10.16 -6.19
CA ARG A 223 0.38 -9.94 -5.90
C ARG A 223 1.04 -9.05 -6.94
N MET A 224 2.10 -8.37 -6.51
CA MET A 224 2.94 -7.60 -7.40
C MET A 224 4.40 -7.66 -6.95
N ASN A 225 5.30 -7.86 -7.90
CA ASN A 225 6.75 -7.69 -7.73
C ASN A 225 7.21 -6.55 -8.64
N VAL A 226 8.08 -5.68 -8.11
CA VAL A 226 8.67 -4.58 -8.89
C VAL A 226 10.19 -4.71 -8.88
N PHE A 227 10.77 -4.58 -10.06
CA PHE A 227 12.22 -4.59 -10.26
C PHE A 227 12.65 -3.22 -10.81
N VAL A 228 13.76 -2.72 -10.32
CA VAL A 228 14.33 -1.42 -10.74
C VAL A 228 15.71 -1.64 -11.33
N ASN A 229 15.92 -1.13 -12.53
CA ASN A 229 17.16 -1.27 -13.29
C ASN A 229 17.54 -2.75 -13.48
N ASP A 230 18.80 -3.12 -13.20
CA ASP A 230 19.33 -4.47 -13.41
C ASP A 230 19.09 -5.41 -12.19
N ALA A 231 18.07 -5.14 -11.36
CA ALA A 231 17.80 -5.94 -10.17
C ALA A 231 17.39 -7.38 -10.55
N THR A 232 18.12 -8.36 -10.02
CA THR A 232 17.82 -9.80 -10.20
C THR A 232 16.78 -10.32 -9.20
N SER A 233 16.50 -9.57 -8.15
CA SER A 233 15.47 -9.83 -7.16
C SER A 233 14.52 -8.64 -7.07
N PRO A 234 13.25 -8.84 -6.66
CA PRO A 234 12.31 -7.74 -6.56
C PRO A 234 12.80 -6.64 -5.61
N THR A 235 12.79 -5.40 -6.08
CA THR A 235 13.05 -4.20 -5.27
C THR A 235 11.89 -3.93 -4.31
N LEU A 236 10.65 -4.19 -4.76
CA LEU A 236 9.45 -4.15 -3.92
C LEU A 236 8.64 -5.42 -4.12
N VAL A 237 8.24 -6.04 -3.01
CA VAL A 237 7.30 -7.16 -2.98
C VAL A 237 6.00 -6.68 -2.35
N VAL A 238 4.92 -6.71 -3.11
CA VAL A 238 3.58 -6.46 -2.62
C VAL A 238 2.87 -7.79 -2.45
N GLY A 239 2.80 -8.27 -1.22
CA GLY A 239 2.18 -9.55 -0.88
C GLY A 239 0.67 -9.56 -1.10
N ARG A 240 0.05 -8.38 -1.14
CA ARG A 240 -1.34 -8.17 -1.54
C ARG A 240 -1.52 -6.79 -2.13
N LEU A 241 -2.14 -6.70 -3.30
CA LEU A 241 -2.72 -5.48 -3.83
C LEU A 241 -3.98 -5.15 -3.03
N GLU A 242 -4.00 -3.98 -2.42
CA GLU A 242 -5.00 -3.61 -1.41
C GLU A 242 -6.20 -2.84 -2.01
N GLY A 243 -6.17 -2.53 -3.29
CA GLY A 243 -7.31 -1.96 -3.99
C GLY A 243 -8.41 -2.99 -4.27
N ASP A 244 -9.57 -2.51 -4.72
CA ASP A 244 -10.73 -3.36 -5.02
C ASP A 244 -10.79 -3.79 -6.49
N VAL A 245 -9.87 -3.26 -7.31
CA VAL A 245 -9.88 -3.43 -8.76
C VAL A 245 -9.01 -4.61 -9.20
N MET A 246 -9.52 -5.45 -10.10
CA MET A 246 -8.79 -6.61 -10.62
C MET A 246 -8.38 -6.46 -12.09
N LYS A 247 -8.95 -5.50 -12.79
CA LYS A 247 -8.64 -5.18 -14.20
C LYS A 247 -9.02 -3.74 -14.53
N GLY A 248 -8.39 -3.15 -15.53
CA GLY A 248 -8.72 -1.79 -16.00
C GLY A 248 -7.63 -1.23 -16.89
N GLY A 249 -7.69 0.05 -17.17
CA GLY A 249 -6.72 0.76 -17.99
C GLY A 249 -5.36 0.95 -17.38
N LEU A 250 -4.48 1.57 -18.12
CA LEU A 250 -3.14 1.99 -17.72
C LEU A 250 -2.99 3.51 -17.87
N ARG A 251 -2.30 4.14 -16.94
CA ARG A 251 -2.07 5.58 -16.94
C ARG A 251 -0.69 5.90 -16.40
N LEU A 252 0.10 6.63 -17.16
CA LEU A 252 1.36 7.21 -16.67
C LEU A 252 1.09 8.52 -15.94
N GLN A 253 1.84 8.77 -14.88
CA GLN A 253 1.77 9.98 -14.05
C GLN A 253 3.11 10.70 -14.09
N GLY A 254 3.08 12.03 -14.39
CA GLY A 254 4.25 12.90 -14.37
C GLY A 254 4.53 13.53 -12.97
N PRO A 255 5.60 14.37 -12.86
CA PRO A 255 6.54 14.71 -13.94
C PRO A 255 7.55 13.61 -14.25
N GLY A 256 7.84 13.43 -15.52
CA GLY A 256 8.84 12.46 -16.01
C GLY A 256 8.85 12.36 -17.53
N THR A 257 9.92 11.83 -18.10
CA THR A 257 9.99 11.42 -19.50
C THR A 257 9.94 9.91 -19.57
N PHE A 258 9.01 9.35 -20.34
CA PHE A 258 8.74 7.92 -20.45
C PHE A 258 9.11 7.40 -21.83
N ALA A 259 9.60 6.16 -21.87
CA ALA A 259 10.02 5.47 -23.09
C ALA A 259 9.86 3.95 -22.98
N ASN A 260 10.03 3.25 -24.10
CA ASN A 260 10.23 1.80 -24.19
C ASN A 260 9.21 0.98 -23.44
N MET A 261 7.92 1.35 -23.49
CA MET A 261 6.87 0.63 -22.78
C MET A 261 6.52 -0.67 -23.50
N VAL A 262 6.54 -1.75 -22.76
CA VAL A 262 6.15 -3.10 -23.19
C VAL A 262 5.14 -3.66 -22.20
N ILE A 263 4.09 -4.24 -22.72
CA ILE A 263 3.10 -4.98 -21.92
C ILE A 263 3.10 -6.42 -22.39
N SER A 264 3.30 -7.33 -21.47
CA SER A 264 3.28 -8.79 -21.70
C SER A 264 2.11 -9.37 -20.91
N PRO A 265 0.90 -9.47 -21.49
CA PRO A 265 -0.26 -10.04 -20.83
C PRO A 265 0.01 -11.48 -20.39
N ASP A 266 -0.46 -11.84 -19.21
CA ASP A 266 -0.35 -13.17 -18.59
C ASP A 266 1.09 -13.67 -18.34
N ALA A 267 2.11 -12.85 -18.62
CA ALA A 267 3.51 -13.14 -18.30
C ALA A 267 3.79 -12.77 -16.83
N VAL A 268 3.56 -13.71 -15.92
CA VAL A 268 3.60 -13.48 -14.46
C VAL A 268 4.87 -14.00 -13.78
N ASP A 269 5.87 -14.47 -14.54
CA ASP A 269 7.18 -14.93 -14.05
C ASP A 269 7.10 -15.91 -12.85
N GLY A 270 6.07 -16.76 -12.82
CA GLY A 270 5.83 -17.72 -11.76
C GLY A 270 5.29 -17.10 -10.45
N LEU A 271 4.93 -15.81 -10.44
CA LEU A 271 4.31 -15.16 -9.29
C LEU A 271 2.91 -15.78 -9.04
N SER A 272 2.70 -16.29 -7.81
CA SER A 272 1.40 -16.86 -7.42
C SER A 272 0.31 -15.77 -7.44
N PRO A 273 -0.91 -16.07 -7.92
CA PRO A 273 -2.03 -15.13 -7.87
C PRO A 273 -2.62 -14.95 -6.46
N GLU A 274 -2.40 -15.93 -5.58
CA GLU A 274 -2.94 -15.92 -4.23
C GLU A 274 -2.23 -14.89 -3.35
N PRO A 275 -2.98 -14.05 -2.61
CA PRO A 275 -2.36 -13.08 -1.70
C PRO A 275 -1.53 -13.79 -0.61
N ALA A 276 -0.48 -13.15 -0.14
CA ALA A 276 0.25 -13.64 1.02
C ALA A 276 -0.67 -13.67 2.25
N ARG A 277 -0.42 -14.57 3.20
CA ARG A 277 -1.17 -14.63 4.46
C ARG A 277 -1.04 -13.31 5.21
N ASP A 278 -2.07 -12.95 5.96
CA ASP A 278 -1.99 -11.83 6.90
C ASP A 278 -0.99 -12.16 8.00
N PRO A 279 0.06 -11.36 8.22
CA PRO A 279 1.04 -11.64 9.28
C PRO A 279 0.42 -11.61 10.68
N LEU A 280 -0.72 -10.93 10.87
CA LEU A 280 -1.42 -10.81 12.14
C LEU A 280 -2.71 -11.64 12.21
N ASP A 281 -2.90 -12.61 11.31
CA ASP A 281 -4.13 -13.44 11.24
C ASP A 281 -4.41 -14.19 12.55
N GLY A 282 -3.40 -14.73 13.22
CA GLY A 282 -3.52 -15.43 14.49
C GLY A 282 -3.36 -14.54 15.73
N ASP A 283 -3.30 -13.24 15.61
CA ASP A 283 -3.10 -12.33 16.75
C ASP A 283 -4.43 -12.10 17.50
N HIS A 284 -4.58 -12.73 18.67
CA HIS A 284 -5.76 -12.63 19.53
C HIS A 284 -5.86 -11.28 20.28
N GLY A 285 -4.82 -10.46 20.28
CA GLY A 285 -4.84 -9.14 20.88
C GLY A 285 -5.45 -8.07 19.98
N LEU A 286 -5.63 -8.35 18.67
CA LEU A 286 -6.22 -7.40 17.73
C LEU A 286 -7.72 -7.21 17.99
N VAL A 287 -8.14 -5.97 18.15
CA VAL A 287 -9.56 -5.60 18.24
C VAL A 287 -10.14 -5.52 16.82
N ARG A 288 -10.82 -6.61 16.41
CA ARG A 288 -11.23 -6.79 15.02
C ARG A 288 -12.62 -6.28 14.69
N ASN A 289 -13.52 -6.22 15.68
CA ASN A 289 -14.93 -5.91 15.46
C ASN A 289 -15.32 -4.60 16.11
N TRP A 290 -15.97 -3.76 15.33
CA TRP A 290 -16.32 -2.41 15.71
C TRP A 290 -17.74 -2.04 15.27
N HIS A 291 -18.40 -1.20 16.05
CA HIS A 291 -19.55 -0.44 15.59
C HIS A 291 -19.06 0.93 15.13
N LEU A 292 -19.34 1.29 13.90
CA LEU A 292 -18.93 2.52 13.26
C LEU A 292 -20.13 3.45 13.09
N SER A 293 -20.02 4.71 13.55
CA SER A 293 -21.04 5.75 13.34
C SER A 293 -21.00 6.31 11.92
N THR A 294 -21.96 7.11 11.52
CA THR A 294 -21.76 8.11 10.45
C THR A 294 -20.73 9.14 10.87
N PHE A 295 -20.07 9.81 9.91
CA PHE A 295 -19.18 10.91 10.24
C PHE A 295 -19.92 12.25 10.35
N SER A 296 -19.33 13.19 11.09
CA SER A 296 -19.81 14.56 11.24
C SER A 296 -18.64 15.56 11.13
N ALA A 297 -18.95 16.84 11.01
CA ALA A 297 -17.94 17.88 10.98
C ALA A 297 -17.40 18.16 12.41
N LEU A 298 -16.07 18.24 12.53
CA LEU A 298 -15.37 18.69 13.74
C LEU A 298 -14.58 19.96 13.41
N PRO A 299 -14.86 21.10 14.02
CA PRO A 299 -14.13 22.34 13.80
C PRO A 299 -12.62 22.18 14.03
N ASN A 300 -11.80 22.85 13.21
CA ASN A 300 -10.35 22.83 13.41
C ASN A 300 -9.98 23.36 14.80
N GLY A 301 -9.01 22.67 15.44
CA GLY A 301 -8.55 23.00 16.79
C GLY A 301 -9.49 22.57 17.92
N LYS A 302 -10.68 22.05 17.63
CA LYS A 302 -11.58 21.51 18.65
C LYS A 302 -11.27 20.04 18.92
N ASP A 303 -11.13 19.67 20.20
CA ASP A 303 -11.07 18.27 20.62
C ASP A 303 -12.46 17.62 20.60
N SER A 304 -12.52 16.32 20.35
CA SER A 304 -13.76 15.55 20.43
C SER A 304 -14.02 15.12 21.87
N MET A 305 -15.27 15.25 22.30
CA MET A 305 -15.70 14.93 23.65
C MET A 305 -16.67 13.76 23.66
N TYR A 306 -16.63 12.90 24.67
CA TYR A 306 -17.46 11.68 24.74
C TYR A 306 -18.96 11.94 24.57
N ASN A 307 -19.48 13.06 25.10
CA ASN A 307 -20.90 13.46 24.97
C ASN A 307 -21.31 13.86 23.55
N GLU A 308 -20.35 13.98 22.62
CA GLU A 308 -20.57 14.20 21.19
C GLU A 308 -20.71 12.88 20.41
N MET A 309 -20.48 11.74 21.05
CA MET A 309 -20.68 10.43 20.43
C MET A 309 -22.14 10.26 20.01
N PRO A 310 -22.41 9.81 18.75
CA PRO A 310 -23.75 9.58 18.28
C PRO A 310 -24.53 8.60 19.17
N ARG A 311 -25.80 8.87 19.39
CA ARG A 311 -26.66 7.97 20.19
C ARG A 311 -26.84 6.62 19.52
N ALA A 312 -27.20 5.59 20.28
CA ALA A 312 -27.39 4.23 19.78
C ALA A 312 -28.40 4.13 18.61
N SER A 313 -29.39 5.02 18.56
CA SER A 313 -30.39 5.10 17.47
C SER A 313 -29.89 5.78 16.18
N GLN A 314 -28.67 6.28 16.14
CA GLN A 314 -28.13 7.11 15.05
C GLN A 314 -27.21 6.36 14.09
N GLY A 315 -27.70 5.26 13.50
CA GLY A 315 -27.08 4.68 12.30
C GLY A 315 -25.70 4.04 12.49
N TRP A 316 -25.48 3.33 13.60
CA TRP A 316 -24.29 2.51 13.79
C TRP A 316 -24.32 1.28 12.88
N LYS A 317 -23.19 0.95 12.25
CA LYS A 317 -23.01 -0.27 11.49
C LYS A 317 -21.87 -1.10 12.05
N THR A 318 -22.02 -2.42 12.04
CA THR A 318 -20.92 -3.33 12.38
C THR A 318 -19.95 -3.42 11.23
N ILE A 319 -18.65 -3.32 11.53
CA ILE A 319 -17.56 -3.51 10.59
C ILE A 319 -16.48 -4.40 11.22
N SER A 320 -15.76 -5.13 10.40
CA SER A 320 -14.57 -5.87 10.81
C SER A 320 -13.31 -5.24 10.21
N THR A 321 -12.18 -5.46 10.87
CA THR A 321 -10.90 -5.00 10.35
C THR A 321 -10.52 -5.71 9.06
N GLU A 322 -9.80 -5.00 8.23
CA GLU A 322 -9.07 -5.57 7.11
C GLU A 322 -7.78 -6.25 7.62
N ARG A 323 -6.94 -6.64 6.69
CA ARG A 323 -5.62 -7.19 6.93
C ARG A 323 -4.80 -6.32 7.91
N ASN A 324 -3.92 -6.95 8.69
CA ASN A 324 -3.12 -6.31 9.74
C ASN A 324 -3.94 -5.63 10.85
N GLY A 325 -5.22 -5.94 10.96
CA GLY A 325 -6.09 -5.30 11.95
C GLY A 325 -6.49 -3.87 11.61
N LEU A 326 -6.39 -3.46 10.34
CA LEU A 326 -6.73 -2.12 9.88
C LEU A 326 -8.25 -1.92 9.80
N VAL A 327 -8.78 -0.96 10.54
CA VAL A 327 -10.08 -0.37 10.29
C VAL A 327 -9.91 0.72 9.23
N ASN A 328 -10.32 0.45 8.01
CA ASN A 328 -10.17 1.37 6.88
C ASN A 328 -11.44 2.20 6.68
N LEU A 329 -11.46 3.40 7.28
CA LEU A 329 -12.59 4.31 7.17
C LEU A 329 -12.66 4.99 5.79
N SER A 330 -11.53 5.12 5.09
CA SER A 330 -11.54 5.62 3.70
C SER A 330 -12.35 4.71 2.78
N ARG A 331 -12.30 3.39 2.98
CA ARG A 331 -13.12 2.43 2.23
C ARG A 331 -14.61 2.55 2.58
N GLN A 332 -14.92 3.00 3.79
CA GLN A 332 -16.30 3.16 4.26
C GLN A 332 -16.95 4.47 3.80
N TYR A 333 -16.15 5.54 3.67
CA TYR A 333 -16.67 6.90 3.46
C TYR A 333 -16.12 7.59 2.22
N GLY A 334 -15.07 7.05 1.61
CA GLY A 334 -14.33 7.76 0.55
C GLY A 334 -13.62 8.99 1.11
N ARG A 335 -13.44 9.98 0.25
CA ARG A 335 -12.86 11.27 0.63
C ARG A 335 -13.87 12.07 1.44
N PRO A 336 -13.56 12.47 2.69
CA PRO A 336 -14.38 13.41 3.42
C PRO A 336 -14.56 14.71 2.62
N VAL A 337 -15.75 15.31 2.71
CA VAL A 337 -16.05 16.54 1.95
C VAL A 337 -15.03 17.62 2.32
N PRO A 338 -14.34 18.24 1.34
CA PRO A 338 -13.41 19.32 1.61
C PRO A 338 -14.13 20.50 2.28
N GLY A 339 -13.53 21.03 3.33
CA GLY A 339 -14.07 22.18 4.04
C GLY A 339 -13.09 22.68 5.10
N PRO A 340 -13.42 23.73 5.81
CA PRO A 340 -12.56 24.25 6.90
C PRO A 340 -12.56 23.33 8.13
N ASN A 341 -13.38 22.29 8.14
CA ASN A 341 -13.52 21.35 9.24
C ASN A 341 -12.85 20.01 8.91
N ARG A 342 -12.49 19.28 9.97
CA ARG A 342 -12.16 17.86 9.88
C ARG A 342 -13.46 17.04 9.87
N ALA A 343 -13.44 15.87 9.26
CA ALA A 343 -14.48 14.87 9.48
C ALA A 343 -14.11 14.05 10.70
N VAL A 344 -15.04 13.77 11.60
CA VAL A 344 -14.87 12.86 12.74
C VAL A 344 -15.88 11.74 12.67
N ALA A 345 -15.39 10.49 12.85
CA ALA A 345 -16.20 9.30 13.00
C ALA A 345 -15.93 8.66 14.37
N TRP A 346 -16.91 7.94 14.88
CA TRP A 346 -16.81 7.21 16.12
C TRP A 346 -16.82 5.72 15.85
N LEU A 347 -15.92 5.04 16.55
CA LEU A 347 -15.83 3.59 16.61
C LEU A 347 -16.07 3.17 18.04
N LYS A 348 -16.80 2.09 18.28
CA LYS A 348 -16.95 1.51 19.61
C LYS A 348 -16.96 0.00 19.57
N THR A 349 -16.45 -0.59 20.64
CA THR A 349 -16.47 -2.04 20.87
C THR A 349 -16.63 -2.31 22.37
N THR A 350 -16.96 -3.53 22.73
CA THR A 350 -17.01 -3.99 24.11
C THR A 350 -15.82 -4.90 24.36
N ILE A 351 -15.12 -4.67 25.48
CA ILE A 351 -14.09 -5.56 26.01
C ILE A 351 -14.56 -6.07 27.36
N THR A 352 -14.80 -7.37 27.45
CA THR A 352 -15.17 -8.02 28.72
C THR A 352 -13.90 -8.40 29.46
N SER A 353 -13.77 -8.00 30.72
CA SER A 353 -12.60 -8.31 31.58
C SER A 353 -12.99 -9.20 32.74
N ASP A 354 -12.21 -10.26 32.99
CA ASP A 354 -12.45 -11.21 34.08
C ASP A 354 -12.34 -10.57 35.47
N SER A 355 -11.56 -9.50 35.57
CA SER A 355 -11.30 -8.77 36.83
C SER A 355 -10.99 -7.31 36.53
N LYS A 356 -10.98 -6.49 37.57
CA LYS A 356 -10.43 -5.13 37.47
C LYS A 356 -8.92 -5.20 37.21
N GLN A 357 -8.48 -4.70 36.05
CA GLN A 357 -7.10 -4.75 35.60
C GLN A 357 -6.75 -3.61 34.66
N THR A 358 -5.49 -3.55 34.24
CA THR A 358 -5.04 -2.63 33.21
C THR A 358 -4.33 -3.41 32.10
N LYS A 359 -4.54 -3.00 30.85
CA LYS A 359 -3.87 -3.60 29.68
C LYS A 359 -3.06 -2.55 28.94
N LYS A 360 -1.88 -2.94 28.45
CA LYS A 360 -1.15 -2.12 27.47
C LYS A 360 -1.80 -2.28 26.11
N VAL A 361 -2.15 -1.16 25.49
CA VAL A 361 -2.68 -1.09 24.12
C VAL A 361 -1.63 -0.47 23.21
N GLU A 362 -1.40 -1.08 22.08
CA GLU A 362 -0.67 -0.52 20.93
C GLU A 362 -1.69 -0.03 19.92
N ILE A 363 -1.48 1.17 19.39
CA ILE A 363 -2.49 1.84 18.57
C ILE A 363 -1.85 2.54 17.38
N GLY A 364 -2.44 2.31 16.19
CA GLY A 364 -2.10 2.97 14.94
C GLY A 364 -3.25 3.82 14.44
N TRP A 365 -2.95 5.03 13.92
CA TRP A 365 -3.98 5.90 13.37
C TRP A 365 -3.43 6.92 12.37
N THR A 366 -4.33 7.52 11.64
CA THR A 366 -4.04 8.71 10.84
C THR A 366 -4.68 9.93 11.47
N ARG A 367 -3.99 11.07 11.47
CA ARG A 367 -4.40 12.41 11.91
C ARG A 367 -4.59 12.52 13.42
N GLU A 368 -5.82 12.51 13.93
CA GLU A 368 -6.10 12.82 15.34
C GLU A 368 -7.09 11.81 15.92
N LEU A 369 -6.85 11.37 17.15
CA LEU A 369 -7.75 10.46 17.84
C LEU A 369 -7.92 10.79 19.32
N TRP A 370 -9.06 10.35 19.87
CA TRP A 370 -9.41 10.36 21.28
C TRP A 370 -10.01 9.03 21.66
N VAL A 371 -9.48 8.38 22.70
CA VAL A 371 -9.93 7.08 23.19
C VAL A 371 -10.58 7.24 24.55
N PHE A 372 -11.77 6.69 24.68
CA PHE A 372 -12.56 6.73 25.92
C PHE A 372 -12.86 5.30 26.38
N VAL A 373 -12.82 5.09 27.70
CA VAL A 373 -13.27 3.85 28.36
C VAL A 373 -14.34 4.20 29.35
N ASN A 374 -15.50 3.56 29.23
CA ASN A 374 -16.64 3.83 30.11
C ASN A 374 -16.93 5.33 30.27
N GLY A 375 -16.87 6.07 29.16
CA GLY A 375 -17.12 7.50 29.09
C GLY A 375 -15.96 8.40 29.54
N LYS A 376 -14.83 7.87 29.99
CA LYS A 376 -13.68 8.66 30.46
C LYS A 376 -12.58 8.68 29.40
N LEU A 377 -12.04 9.85 29.08
CA LEU A 377 -10.88 9.99 28.20
C LEU A 377 -9.66 9.34 28.82
N VAL A 378 -9.03 8.39 28.12
CA VAL A 378 -7.83 7.68 28.58
C VAL A 378 -6.61 7.95 27.71
N TYR A 379 -6.81 8.33 26.45
CA TYR A 379 -5.72 8.66 25.52
C TYR A 379 -6.20 9.63 24.44
N ALA A 380 -5.36 10.57 24.06
CA ALA A 380 -5.57 11.45 22.91
C ALA A 380 -4.20 11.82 22.32
N ASP A 381 -4.08 11.75 21.00
CA ASP A 381 -2.81 12.10 20.34
C ASP A 381 -3.02 12.43 18.85
N LYS A 382 -1.95 12.94 18.22
CA LYS A 382 -1.91 13.35 16.82
C LYS A 382 -0.79 12.62 16.07
N ASN A 383 -1.07 12.24 14.84
CA ASN A 383 -0.11 11.68 13.90
C ASN A 383 -0.20 12.47 12.59
N LEU A 384 0.47 13.61 12.53
CA LEU A 384 0.40 14.56 11.42
C LEU A 384 1.66 14.42 10.55
N PHE A 385 1.51 13.92 9.33
CA PHE A 385 2.63 13.71 8.42
C PHE A 385 3.41 15.00 8.13
N GLU A 386 2.70 16.13 7.95
CA GLU A 386 3.25 17.42 7.60
C GLU A 386 3.85 18.20 8.78
N VAL A 387 3.63 17.75 10.02
CA VAL A 387 4.10 18.41 11.26
C VAL A 387 5.10 17.47 11.93
N GLU A 388 6.38 17.83 11.89
CA GLU A 388 7.48 16.95 12.35
C GLU A 388 7.30 16.55 13.83
N GLU A 389 6.94 17.48 14.70
CA GLU A 389 6.77 17.26 16.14
C GLU A 389 5.57 16.35 16.47
N ALA A 390 4.59 16.28 15.59
CA ALA A 390 3.40 15.46 15.75
C ALA A 390 3.42 14.20 14.86
N ARG A 391 4.50 14.00 14.11
CA ARG A 391 4.66 12.85 13.23
C ARG A 391 5.10 11.62 14.03
N LYS A 392 4.32 10.55 13.99
CA LYS A 392 4.66 9.28 14.64
C LYS A 392 5.43 8.35 13.68
N ALA A 393 6.18 7.43 14.22
CA ALA A 393 6.78 6.34 13.45
C ALA A 393 5.69 5.39 12.90
N PRO A 394 5.84 4.85 11.69
CA PRO A 394 6.82 5.19 10.66
C PRO A 394 6.34 6.40 9.80
N ASP A 395 7.04 7.51 9.89
CA ASP A 395 6.87 8.70 9.03
C ASP A 395 5.42 9.20 8.90
N GLY A 396 4.65 9.27 9.98
CA GLY A 396 3.28 9.78 10.00
C GLY A 396 2.23 8.86 9.37
N ARG A 397 2.56 7.59 9.15
CA ARG A 397 1.67 6.58 8.57
C ARG A 397 1.00 5.74 9.65
N CYS A 398 -0.15 5.15 9.33
CA CYS A 398 -0.89 4.26 10.22
C CYS A 398 -0.10 2.97 10.51
N SER A 399 0.24 2.74 11.77
CA SER A 399 0.96 1.55 12.23
C SER A 399 0.74 1.35 13.72
N LEU A 400 0.73 0.12 14.21
CA LEU A 400 0.73 -0.17 15.66
C LEU A 400 1.94 0.42 16.41
N GLU A 401 2.96 0.91 15.70
CA GLU A 401 4.09 1.63 16.26
C GLU A 401 3.80 3.11 16.57
N ASN A 402 2.65 3.67 16.15
CA ASN A 402 2.37 5.10 16.32
C ASN A 402 2.28 5.50 17.78
N GLY A 403 1.72 4.63 18.65
CA GLY A 403 1.61 4.92 20.06
C GLY A 403 1.21 3.74 20.91
N ALA A 404 1.31 3.94 22.22
CA ALA A 404 0.83 2.97 23.20
C ALA A 404 0.33 3.69 24.46
N PHE A 405 -0.68 3.11 25.10
CA PHE A 405 -1.24 3.63 26.34
C PHE A 405 -1.72 2.51 27.25
N THR A 406 -2.08 2.85 28.49
CA THR A 406 -2.65 1.93 29.46
C THR A 406 -4.16 2.04 29.45
N LEU A 407 -4.84 0.92 29.19
CA LEU A 407 -6.29 0.77 29.18
C LEU A 407 -6.79 0.28 30.53
N PRO A 408 -7.48 1.07 31.33
CA PRO A 408 -8.10 0.62 32.56
C PRO A 408 -9.40 -0.11 32.28
N LEU A 409 -9.55 -1.31 32.86
CA LEU A 409 -10.75 -2.15 32.70
C LEU A 409 -11.31 -2.46 34.09
N GLU A 410 -12.62 -2.32 34.25
CA GLU A 410 -13.38 -2.86 35.37
C GLU A 410 -13.76 -4.32 35.09
N ALA A 411 -14.10 -5.10 36.11
CA ALA A 411 -14.63 -6.45 35.93
C ALA A 411 -15.94 -6.42 35.15
N GLY A 412 -16.10 -7.31 34.17
CA GLY A 412 -17.26 -7.35 33.26
C GLY A 412 -17.05 -6.49 32.01
N ASP A 413 -18.14 -6.02 31.44
CA ASP A 413 -18.13 -5.30 30.15
C ASP A 413 -17.64 -3.87 30.28
N ASN A 414 -16.71 -3.51 29.39
CA ASN A 414 -16.17 -2.16 29.27
C ASN A 414 -16.42 -1.65 27.84
N GLU A 415 -17.10 -0.50 27.71
CA GLU A 415 -17.20 0.17 26.43
C GLU A 415 -15.90 0.89 26.13
N VAL A 416 -15.30 0.57 24.99
CA VAL A 416 -14.16 1.30 24.41
C VAL A 416 -14.66 2.06 23.20
N ALA A 417 -14.59 3.40 23.27
CA ALA A 417 -15.01 4.28 22.20
C ALA A 417 -13.80 5.09 21.69
N VAL A 418 -13.69 5.21 20.37
CA VAL A 418 -12.63 5.97 19.69
C VAL A 418 -13.28 6.99 18.77
N ALA A 419 -13.03 8.29 19.02
CA ALA A 419 -13.25 9.33 18.03
C ALA A 419 -11.99 9.49 17.20
N ILE A 420 -12.11 9.46 15.87
CA ILE A 420 -10.98 9.65 14.95
C ILE A 420 -11.35 10.71 13.91
N ALA A 421 -10.50 11.74 13.79
CA ALA A 421 -10.73 12.85 12.88
C ALA A 421 -9.73 12.85 11.73
N ASN A 422 -10.22 13.19 10.53
CA ASN A 422 -9.41 13.26 9.31
C ASN A 422 -9.83 14.43 8.41
N ASN A 423 -8.86 15.01 7.71
CA ASN A 423 -9.04 16.01 6.67
C ASN A 423 -7.97 15.90 5.57
N PHE A 424 -7.30 14.74 5.49
CA PHE A 424 -6.15 14.55 4.60
C PHE A 424 -6.36 13.32 3.70
N PHE A 425 -5.41 12.38 3.60
CA PHE A 425 -5.50 11.20 2.74
C PHE A 425 -6.25 10.04 3.42
N GLY A 426 -5.53 8.96 3.73
CA GLY A 426 -6.10 7.79 4.35
C GLY A 426 -6.71 8.06 5.73
N TRP A 427 -7.77 7.35 6.02
CA TRP A 427 -8.45 7.41 7.31
C TRP A 427 -8.53 6.01 7.90
N GLY A 428 -7.71 5.73 8.90
CA GLY A 428 -7.55 4.38 9.42
C GLY A 428 -7.17 4.33 10.90
N LEU A 429 -7.53 3.20 11.52
CA LEU A 429 -7.28 2.86 12.91
C LEU A 429 -6.81 1.41 13.02
N MET A 430 -5.88 1.14 13.91
CA MET A 430 -5.46 -0.20 14.33
C MET A 430 -5.38 -0.23 15.85
N VAL A 431 -5.90 -1.26 16.50
CA VAL A 431 -5.88 -1.40 17.97
C VAL A 431 -5.51 -2.82 18.35
N ARG A 432 -4.52 -2.96 19.21
CA ARG A 432 -4.01 -4.25 19.71
C ARG A 432 -3.74 -4.21 21.19
N LEU A 433 -4.25 -5.16 21.94
CA LEU A 433 -3.82 -5.45 23.30
C LEU A 433 -2.49 -6.21 23.24
N ALA A 434 -1.45 -5.71 23.89
CA ALA A 434 -0.14 -6.35 23.90
C ALA A 434 -0.19 -7.72 24.62
N ASP A 435 -1.10 -7.85 25.58
CA ASP A 435 -1.40 -9.09 26.30
C ASP A 435 -2.93 -9.20 26.49
N PRO A 436 -3.61 -10.12 25.77
CA PRO A 436 -5.05 -10.31 25.88
C PRO A 436 -5.48 -11.29 27.00
N GLU A 437 -4.58 -11.77 27.86
CA GLU A 437 -4.96 -12.71 28.93
C GLU A 437 -5.99 -12.09 29.89
N GLY A 438 -7.04 -12.84 30.24
CA GLY A 438 -8.10 -12.39 31.16
C GLY A 438 -9.01 -11.30 30.59
N VAL A 439 -9.03 -11.15 29.25
CA VAL A 439 -10.00 -10.30 28.56
C VAL A 439 -10.57 -11.01 27.34
N HIS A 440 -11.81 -10.68 27.02
CA HIS A 440 -12.53 -11.23 25.86
C HIS A 440 -12.91 -10.08 24.93
N LEU A 441 -12.40 -10.12 23.72
CA LEU A 441 -12.74 -9.18 22.66
C LEU A 441 -14.03 -9.63 21.97
N ALA A 442 -14.87 -8.69 21.54
CA ALA A 442 -16.10 -9.00 20.83
C ALA A 442 -15.82 -9.97 19.65
N ALA A 443 -16.41 -11.15 19.71
CA ALA A 443 -16.35 -12.14 18.63
C ALA A 443 -17.17 -11.68 17.41
N ASN A 444 -16.89 -12.27 16.24
CA ASN A 444 -17.68 -12.08 15.02
C ASN A 444 -19.11 -12.61 15.18
#